data_9aa159c21214180689854b5d6051e68e
#
_entry.id   9aa159c21214180689854b5d6051e68e
#
_cell.length_a   1.000
_cell.length_b   1.000
_cell.length_c   1.000
_cell.angle_alpha   90.00
_cell.angle_beta   90.00
_cell.angle_gamma   90.00
#
_symmetry.space_group_name_H-M   'P 1'
#
loop_
_entity.id
_entity.type
_entity.pdbx_description
1 polymer ?
#
loop_
_entity_poly.entity_id
_entity_poly.type
_entity_poly.pdbx_seq_one_letter_code
_entity_poly.pdbx_strand_id
1 'polypeptide(L)'
;NNINAGTATATITGKGNYTGTKAVNFTINKRTLTVKADAKSKIYGAGDPALTYTYSNQVSGQTPKFSGALSRTAGENVGTYAIKQNTLALADSSTFLANNYTIAYTGANLTINAKNASTFTVTLSPTSYTYDGNAKTPTVTVKDGNTTLTLNTHYTIAYKNNINAGTATATITGKGNY
;
A
#
# COMPACT_ATOMS: atom_id res chain seq x y z
N ASN A 1 8.28 -40.77 -8.66
CA ASN A 1 8.52 -39.42 -8.13
C ASN A 1 8.44 -39.48 -6.60
N ASN A 2 9.50 -39.16 -5.89
CA ASN A 2 9.55 -39.14 -4.42
C ASN A 2 10.24 -37.87 -3.88
N ILE A 3 10.29 -36.81 -4.67
CA ILE A 3 10.93 -35.53 -4.34
C ILE A 3 9.90 -34.40 -4.40
N ASN A 4 9.12 -34.34 -5.47
CA ASN A 4 8.18 -33.25 -5.71
C ASN A 4 6.81 -33.52 -5.10
N ALA A 5 6.09 -32.45 -4.77
CA ALA A 5 4.72 -32.54 -4.27
C ALA A 5 3.81 -33.29 -5.27
N GLY A 6 2.94 -34.14 -4.73
CA GLY A 6 2.06 -35.00 -5.49
C GLY A 6 2.08 -36.44 -4.98
N THR A 7 1.63 -37.36 -5.82
CA THR A 7 1.63 -38.80 -5.48
C THR A 7 2.97 -39.41 -5.86
N ALA A 8 3.61 -40.03 -4.88
CA ALA A 8 4.81 -40.83 -5.05
C ALA A 8 4.49 -42.32 -4.88
N THR A 9 5.26 -43.20 -5.50
CA THR A 9 5.06 -44.66 -5.47
C THR A 9 6.32 -45.35 -4.95
N ALA A 10 6.14 -46.17 -3.93
CA ALA A 10 7.16 -47.13 -3.49
C ALA A 10 6.89 -48.48 -4.12
N THR A 11 7.85 -49.05 -4.78
CA THR A 11 7.75 -50.39 -5.38
C THR A 11 8.62 -51.37 -4.59
N ILE A 12 8.02 -52.42 -4.07
CA ILE A 12 8.66 -53.51 -3.35
C ILE A 12 8.81 -54.66 -4.32
N THR A 13 10.04 -55.17 -4.47
CA THR A 13 10.34 -56.30 -5.33
C THR A 13 10.82 -57.48 -4.48
N GLY A 14 10.20 -58.62 -4.66
CA GLY A 14 10.59 -59.88 -3.97
C GLY A 14 12.03 -60.28 -4.35
N LYS A 15 12.75 -60.88 -3.37
CA LYS A 15 14.12 -61.31 -3.52
C LYS A 15 14.31 -62.70 -2.79
N GLY A 16 15.16 -63.57 -3.30
CA GLY A 16 15.41 -64.89 -2.73
C GLY A 16 14.23 -65.79 -2.97
N ASN A 17 13.59 -66.29 -1.87
CA ASN A 17 12.42 -67.16 -1.92
C ASN A 17 11.10 -66.45 -2.22
N TYR A 18 11.10 -65.16 -2.45
CA TYR A 18 9.93 -64.34 -2.79
C TYR A 18 10.00 -63.82 -4.19
N THR A 19 8.90 -63.77 -4.92
CA THR A 19 8.78 -63.30 -6.28
C THR A 19 7.70 -62.21 -6.40
N GLY A 20 7.73 -61.47 -7.54
CA GLY A 20 6.73 -60.44 -7.88
C GLY A 20 7.07 -59.07 -7.32
N THR A 21 6.17 -58.13 -7.62
CA THR A 21 6.27 -56.72 -7.20
C THR A 21 4.98 -56.24 -6.58
N LYS A 22 5.08 -55.31 -5.61
CA LYS A 22 3.96 -54.59 -5.02
C LYS A 22 4.26 -53.11 -5.00
N ALA A 23 3.36 -52.30 -5.61
CA ALA A 23 3.44 -50.86 -5.59
C ALA A 23 2.48 -50.29 -4.52
N VAL A 24 2.91 -49.28 -3.77
CA VAL A 24 2.13 -48.55 -2.79
C VAL A 24 2.37 -47.07 -2.96
N ASN A 25 1.31 -46.32 -3.02
CA ASN A 25 1.36 -44.86 -3.19
C ASN A 25 1.38 -44.14 -1.84
N PHE A 26 2.07 -43.00 -1.80
CA PHE A 26 2.04 -42.03 -0.69
C PHE A 26 2.04 -40.59 -1.24
N THR A 27 1.62 -39.65 -0.43
CA THR A 27 1.47 -38.24 -0.83
C THR A 27 2.63 -37.40 -0.28
N ILE A 28 3.22 -36.58 -1.13
CA ILE A 28 4.12 -35.49 -0.73
C ILE A 28 3.31 -34.19 -0.80
N ASN A 29 3.07 -33.56 0.33
CA ASN A 29 2.30 -32.32 0.40
C ASN A 29 3.11 -31.13 -0.06
N LYS A 30 2.42 -30.12 -0.63
CA LYS A 30 3.04 -28.83 -0.98
C LYS A 30 3.53 -28.12 0.28
N ARG A 31 4.65 -27.44 0.17
CA ARG A 31 5.18 -26.58 1.22
C ARG A 31 4.52 -25.20 1.15
N THR A 32 4.14 -24.64 2.29
CA THR A 32 3.62 -23.29 2.36
C THR A 32 4.77 -22.28 2.32
N LEU A 33 4.79 -21.40 1.31
CA LEU A 33 5.65 -20.23 1.21
C LEU A 33 4.89 -19.03 1.75
N THR A 34 5.41 -18.41 2.80
CA THR A 34 4.82 -17.18 3.34
C THR A 34 5.26 -15.99 2.52
N VAL A 35 4.32 -15.18 2.05
CA VAL A 35 4.57 -13.93 1.32
C VAL A 35 3.86 -12.80 2.05
N LYS A 36 4.62 -11.80 2.49
CA LYS A 36 4.10 -10.65 3.23
C LYS A 36 4.33 -9.36 2.46
N ALA A 37 3.27 -8.63 2.16
CA ALA A 37 3.37 -7.30 1.56
C ALA A 37 4.02 -6.31 2.53
N ASP A 38 4.77 -5.34 1.99
CA ASP A 38 5.32 -4.23 2.75
C ASP A 38 4.30 -3.09 2.82
N ALA A 39 4.13 -2.49 4.00
CA ALA A 39 3.34 -1.27 4.13
C ALA A 39 4.02 -0.12 3.37
N LYS A 40 3.19 0.73 2.75
CA LYS A 40 3.63 1.89 1.98
C LYS A 40 2.88 3.12 2.42
N SER A 41 3.43 4.29 2.11
CA SER A 41 2.74 5.57 2.30
C SER A 41 3.07 6.55 1.18
N LYS A 42 2.14 7.47 0.96
CA LYS A 42 2.32 8.64 0.08
C LYS A 42 1.59 9.84 0.66
N ILE A 43 1.90 11.03 0.15
CA ILE A 43 1.12 12.24 0.41
C ILE A 43 0.02 12.33 -0.66
N TYR A 44 -1.13 12.89 -0.31
CA TYR A 44 -2.22 13.17 -1.25
C TYR A 44 -1.72 13.90 -2.50
N GLY A 45 -2.16 13.44 -3.66
CA GLY A 45 -1.75 13.95 -4.98
C GLY A 45 -0.41 13.40 -5.51
N ALA A 46 0.37 12.69 -4.71
CA ALA A 46 1.57 12.00 -5.20
C ALA A 46 1.22 10.69 -5.93
N GLY A 47 2.11 10.25 -6.83
CA GLY A 47 2.01 8.94 -7.47
C GLY A 47 2.16 7.79 -6.46
N ASP A 48 1.61 6.62 -6.80
CA ASP A 48 1.76 5.43 -5.98
C ASP A 48 3.21 4.95 -5.94
N PRO A 49 3.74 4.59 -4.76
CA PRO A 49 5.01 3.90 -4.66
C PRO A 49 4.90 2.47 -5.21
N ALA A 50 6.01 1.92 -5.67
CA ALA A 50 6.07 0.50 -6.05
C ALA A 50 5.69 -0.38 -4.85
N LEU A 51 4.77 -1.32 -5.08
CA LEU A 51 4.38 -2.30 -4.08
C LEU A 51 5.44 -3.40 -4.02
N THR A 52 5.90 -3.71 -2.83
CA THR A 52 6.95 -4.71 -2.56
C THR A 52 6.47 -5.72 -1.52
N TYR A 53 7.20 -6.83 -1.42
CA TYR A 53 6.90 -7.89 -0.47
C TYR A 53 8.18 -8.61 -0.07
N THR A 54 8.13 -9.29 1.04
CA THR A 54 9.12 -10.27 1.50
C THR A 54 8.54 -11.68 1.44
N TYR A 55 9.40 -12.68 1.45
CA TYR A 55 8.97 -14.07 1.52
C TYR A 55 9.87 -14.89 2.44
N SER A 56 9.36 -15.98 2.93
CA SER A 56 10.07 -16.91 3.82
C SER A 56 9.52 -18.33 3.71
N ASN A 57 10.22 -19.27 4.36
CA ASN A 57 9.84 -20.68 4.45
C ASN A 57 10.06 -21.49 3.14
N GLN A 58 10.94 -21.00 2.24
CA GLN A 58 11.43 -21.80 1.12
C GLN A 58 12.37 -22.94 1.60
N VAL A 59 12.56 -23.95 0.77
CA VAL A 59 13.60 -24.97 1.00
C VAL A 59 14.98 -24.32 0.83
N SER A 60 15.91 -24.68 1.70
CA SER A 60 17.30 -24.17 1.62
C SER A 60 17.90 -24.43 0.24
N GLY A 61 18.59 -23.43 -0.31
CA GLY A 61 19.19 -23.47 -1.65
C GLY A 61 18.20 -23.22 -2.79
N GLN A 62 16.89 -23.08 -2.53
CA GLN A 62 15.91 -22.70 -3.54
C GLN A 62 15.64 -21.19 -3.51
N THR A 63 15.54 -20.57 -4.69
CA THR A 63 15.17 -19.17 -4.84
C THR A 63 13.79 -19.08 -5.49
N PRO A 64 12.73 -18.75 -4.73
CA PRO A 64 11.39 -18.58 -5.28
C PRO A 64 11.36 -17.55 -6.40
N LYS A 65 10.73 -17.92 -7.51
CA LYS A 65 10.42 -17.01 -8.61
C LYS A 65 8.95 -16.65 -8.58
N PHE A 66 8.67 -15.40 -8.84
CA PHE A 66 7.31 -14.87 -8.87
C PHE A 66 6.98 -14.31 -10.26
N SER A 67 5.71 -14.35 -10.59
CA SER A 67 5.10 -13.70 -11.77
C SER A 67 3.90 -12.87 -11.31
N GLY A 68 3.40 -11.99 -12.19
CA GLY A 68 2.30 -11.09 -11.83
C GLY A 68 2.74 -9.97 -10.88
N ALA A 69 1.76 -9.36 -10.20
CA ALA A 69 1.99 -8.19 -9.36
C ALA A 69 0.98 -8.10 -8.21
N LEU A 70 1.37 -7.41 -7.15
CA LEU A 70 0.46 -6.92 -6.13
C LEU A 70 -0.44 -5.81 -6.70
N SER A 71 -1.59 -5.58 -6.09
CA SER A 71 -2.42 -4.40 -6.33
C SER A 71 -2.86 -3.79 -5.00
N ARG A 72 -3.41 -2.59 -5.04
CA ARG A 72 -4.10 -2.01 -3.89
C ARG A 72 -5.58 -1.77 -4.17
N THR A 73 -6.37 -1.62 -3.12
CA THR A 73 -7.74 -1.10 -3.24
C THR A 73 -7.69 0.31 -3.85
N ALA A 74 -8.59 0.60 -4.79
CA ALA A 74 -8.70 1.90 -5.45
C ALA A 74 -9.12 2.99 -4.45
N GLY A 75 -8.67 4.22 -4.71
CA GLY A 75 -8.95 5.42 -3.94
C GLY A 75 -7.74 6.33 -3.86
N GLU A 76 -7.96 7.66 -3.82
CA GLU A 76 -6.91 8.68 -3.79
C GLU A 76 -7.06 9.66 -2.62
N ASN A 77 -8.15 9.58 -1.86
CA ASN A 77 -8.32 10.43 -0.68
C ASN A 77 -7.43 9.97 0.49
N VAL A 78 -7.20 10.86 1.43
CA VAL A 78 -6.55 10.52 2.70
C VAL A 78 -7.24 9.33 3.34
N GLY A 79 -6.45 8.31 3.71
CA GLY A 79 -6.98 7.05 4.22
C GLY A 79 -6.03 5.88 4.03
N THR A 80 -6.55 4.69 4.25
CA THR A 80 -5.80 3.44 4.25
C THR A 80 -6.39 2.49 3.21
N TYR A 81 -5.54 1.96 2.33
CA TYR A 81 -5.91 1.15 1.19
C TYR A 81 -5.18 -0.19 1.23
N ALA A 82 -5.93 -1.29 1.31
CA ALA A 82 -5.35 -2.63 1.44
C ALA A 82 -4.52 -3.01 0.21
N ILE A 83 -3.30 -3.51 0.44
CA ILE A 83 -2.43 -4.13 -0.57
C ILE A 83 -2.79 -5.62 -0.64
N LYS A 84 -3.15 -6.09 -1.83
CA LYS A 84 -3.67 -7.43 -2.12
C LYS A 84 -2.69 -8.22 -2.99
N GLN A 85 -2.76 -9.54 -2.87
CA GLN A 85 -1.96 -10.45 -3.70
C GLN A 85 -2.19 -10.27 -5.20
N ASN A 86 -3.46 -10.04 -5.59
CA ASN A 86 -3.88 -9.88 -6.99
C ASN A 86 -3.35 -11.02 -7.88
N THR A 87 -2.57 -10.70 -8.93
CA THR A 87 -2.01 -11.69 -9.87
C THR A 87 -0.67 -12.27 -9.43
N LEU A 88 -0.13 -11.85 -8.27
CA LEU A 88 1.14 -12.39 -7.78
C LEU A 88 1.05 -13.90 -7.56
N ALA A 89 1.83 -14.67 -8.29
CA ALA A 89 1.85 -16.11 -8.29
C ALA A 89 3.28 -16.64 -8.33
N LEU A 90 3.45 -17.91 -7.98
CA LEU A 90 4.75 -18.60 -8.14
C LEU A 90 4.94 -18.99 -9.60
N ALA A 91 6.19 -18.96 -10.05
CA ALA A 91 6.63 -19.40 -11.38
C ALA A 91 7.83 -20.33 -11.25
N ASP A 92 8.00 -21.22 -12.22
CA ASP A 92 9.14 -22.13 -12.26
C ASP A 92 10.44 -21.41 -12.62
N SER A 93 11.55 -21.93 -12.08
CA SER A 93 12.91 -21.56 -12.48
C SER A 93 13.80 -22.80 -12.49
N SER A 94 15.07 -22.67 -12.83
CA SER A 94 16.04 -23.77 -12.82
C SER A 94 16.23 -24.41 -11.44
N THR A 95 16.01 -23.66 -10.36
CA THR A 95 16.22 -24.11 -8.97
C THR A 95 14.95 -24.17 -8.14
N PHE A 96 13.79 -23.80 -8.72
CA PHE A 96 12.52 -23.67 -7.98
C PHE A 96 11.36 -24.18 -8.83
N LEU A 97 10.59 -25.12 -8.30
CA LEU A 97 9.37 -25.64 -8.92
C LEU A 97 8.13 -25.12 -8.15
N ALA A 98 7.37 -24.26 -8.80
CA ALA A 98 6.18 -23.62 -8.22
C ALA A 98 5.15 -24.64 -7.71
N ASN A 99 5.01 -25.78 -8.41
CA ASN A 99 4.05 -26.81 -8.03
C ASN A 99 4.34 -27.46 -6.67
N ASN A 100 5.56 -27.35 -6.14
CA ASN A 100 5.93 -27.85 -4.80
C ASN A 100 5.46 -26.92 -3.66
N TYR A 101 4.92 -25.77 -3.98
CA TYR A 101 4.56 -24.72 -3.01
C TYR A 101 3.14 -24.23 -3.15
N THR A 102 2.64 -23.65 -2.07
CA THR A 102 1.44 -22.80 -2.01
C THR A 102 1.80 -21.47 -1.37
N ILE A 103 1.21 -20.36 -1.83
CA ILE A 103 1.39 -19.05 -1.20
C ILE A 103 0.43 -18.92 -0.01
N ALA A 104 0.97 -18.59 1.17
CA ALA A 104 0.24 -17.97 2.27
C ALA A 104 0.53 -16.48 2.26
N TYR A 105 -0.40 -15.69 1.71
CA TYR A 105 -0.23 -14.25 1.55
C TYR A 105 -0.75 -13.49 2.77
N THR A 106 0.05 -12.53 3.25
CA THR A 106 -0.34 -11.56 4.27
C THR A 106 -0.30 -10.17 3.65
N GLY A 107 -1.43 -9.49 3.59
CA GLY A 107 -1.55 -8.13 3.08
C GLY A 107 -0.94 -7.09 4.01
N ALA A 108 -0.78 -5.89 3.48
CA ALA A 108 -0.41 -4.67 4.20
C ALA A 108 -1.28 -3.51 3.71
N ASN A 109 -0.95 -2.27 4.08
CA ASN A 109 -1.69 -1.09 3.67
C ASN A 109 -0.78 -0.07 2.98
N LEU A 110 -1.34 0.61 1.97
CA LEU A 110 -0.88 1.91 1.52
C LEU A 110 -1.66 2.98 2.30
N THR A 111 -0.95 3.86 3.01
CA THR A 111 -1.54 5.02 3.70
C THR A 111 -1.34 6.27 2.86
N ILE A 112 -2.44 6.97 2.56
CA ILE A 112 -2.40 8.30 1.95
C ILE A 112 -2.54 9.33 3.06
N ASN A 113 -1.50 10.13 3.27
CA ASN A 113 -1.47 11.19 4.27
C ASN A 113 -1.90 12.52 3.65
N ALA A 114 -2.47 13.41 4.47
CA ALA A 114 -2.85 14.75 4.04
C ALA A 114 -1.63 15.54 3.56
N LYS A 115 -1.87 16.43 2.60
CA LYS A 115 -0.88 17.41 2.16
C LYS A 115 -0.80 18.55 3.18
N ASN A 116 0.41 18.98 3.51
CA ASN A 116 0.61 20.01 4.52
C ASN A 116 0.24 21.38 4.00
N ALA A 117 -0.67 22.09 4.70
CA ALA A 117 -1.12 23.43 4.37
C ALA A 117 0.00 24.48 4.36
N SER A 118 1.14 24.24 5.01
CA SER A 118 2.31 25.14 4.97
C SER A 118 2.92 25.30 3.57
N THR A 119 2.58 24.40 2.62
CA THR A 119 3.04 24.48 1.23
C THR A 119 2.12 25.30 0.33
N PHE A 120 1.01 25.82 0.85
CA PHE A 120 0.02 26.54 0.06
C PHE A 120 0.45 27.99 -0.19
N THR A 121 0.05 28.49 -1.36
CA THR A 121 0.09 29.93 -1.62
C THR A 121 -1.21 30.55 -1.15
N VAL A 122 -1.11 31.52 -0.25
CA VAL A 122 -2.26 32.26 0.30
C VAL A 122 -2.15 33.72 -0.08
N THR A 123 -3.21 34.27 -0.65
CA THR A 123 -3.34 35.69 -0.96
C THR A 123 -4.55 36.30 -0.28
N LEU A 124 -4.41 37.52 0.24
CA LEU A 124 -5.46 38.29 0.87
C LEU A 124 -5.81 39.51 0.02
N SER A 125 -7.09 39.86 -0.06
CA SER A 125 -7.55 41.07 -0.76
C SER A 125 -8.80 41.65 -0.06
N PRO A 126 -8.77 42.92 0.38
CA PRO A 126 -7.61 43.81 0.47
C PRO A 126 -6.67 43.40 1.61
N THR A 127 -5.45 43.95 1.62
CA THR A 127 -4.44 43.67 2.66
C THR A 127 -4.43 44.70 3.80
N SER A 128 -5.24 45.76 3.68
CA SER A 128 -5.38 46.80 4.70
C SER A 128 -6.83 47.32 4.77
N TYR A 129 -7.20 47.80 5.94
CA TYR A 129 -8.50 48.38 6.21
C TYR A 129 -8.34 49.61 7.10
N THR A 130 -9.28 50.55 6.98
CA THR A 130 -9.45 51.62 7.99
C THR A 130 -10.32 51.12 9.15
N TYR A 131 -9.96 51.48 10.36
CA TYR A 131 -10.73 51.16 11.57
C TYR A 131 -12.13 51.80 11.53
N ASP A 132 -13.15 51.00 11.79
CA ASP A 132 -14.56 51.43 11.84
C ASP A 132 -15.35 50.68 12.93
N GLY A 133 -14.67 50.03 13.86
CA GLY A 133 -15.30 49.26 14.95
C GLY A 133 -15.77 47.86 14.56
N ASN A 134 -15.73 47.47 13.28
CA ASN A 134 -16.24 46.19 12.81
C ASN A 134 -15.09 45.23 12.50
N ALA A 135 -15.38 43.90 12.56
CA ALA A 135 -14.44 42.85 12.20
C ALA A 135 -14.09 42.91 10.69
N LYS A 136 -12.81 42.78 10.37
CA LYS A 136 -12.29 42.76 9.01
C LYS A 136 -11.99 41.33 8.58
N THR A 137 -12.58 40.93 7.45
CA THR A 137 -12.46 39.58 6.86
C THR A 137 -12.12 39.73 5.38
N PRO A 138 -10.82 39.86 5.03
CA PRO A 138 -10.41 39.94 3.62
C PRO A 138 -10.80 38.69 2.86
N THR A 139 -10.99 38.82 1.56
CA THR A 139 -11.10 37.65 0.68
C THR A 139 -9.78 36.89 0.70
N VAL A 140 -9.86 35.60 0.99
CA VAL A 140 -8.71 34.70 1.06
C VAL A 140 -8.75 33.76 -0.15
N THR A 141 -7.71 33.77 -0.95
CA THR A 141 -7.50 32.78 -2.03
C THR A 141 -6.37 31.86 -1.61
N VAL A 142 -6.65 30.57 -1.59
CA VAL A 142 -5.67 29.51 -1.22
C VAL A 142 -5.42 28.63 -2.44
N LYS A 143 -4.17 28.39 -2.77
CA LYS A 143 -3.77 27.52 -3.89
C LYS A 143 -2.78 26.45 -3.44
N ASP A 144 -2.96 25.24 -3.96
CA ASP A 144 -1.99 24.16 -3.97
C ASP A 144 -1.39 24.08 -5.40
N GLY A 145 -0.20 24.63 -5.57
CA GLY A 145 0.37 24.87 -6.91
C GLY A 145 -0.60 25.72 -7.76
N ASN A 146 -1.06 25.16 -8.87
CA ASN A 146 -2.01 25.85 -9.77
C ASN A 146 -3.49 25.61 -9.40
N THR A 147 -3.79 24.72 -8.47
CA THR A 147 -5.17 24.36 -8.08
C THR A 147 -5.69 25.31 -7.01
N THR A 148 -6.77 26.04 -7.30
CA THR A 148 -7.47 26.86 -6.29
C THR A 148 -8.29 25.95 -5.38
N LEU A 149 -8.07 26.08 -4.08
CA LEU A 149 -8.76 25.32 -3.05
C LEU A 149 -10.08 25.99 -2.65
N THR A 150 -11.04 25.20 -2.21
CA THR A 150 -12.38 25.65 -1.83
C THR A 150 -12.51 25.74 -0.32
N LEU A 151 -12.93 26.91 0.20
CA LEU A 151 -13.22 27.13 1.61
C LEU A 151 -14.29 26.14 2.10
N ASN A 152 -14.13 25.67 3.33
CA ASN A 152 -14.96 24.67 4.02
C ASN A 152 -14.91 23.25 3.44
N THR A 153 -14.40 23.06 2.23
CA THR A 153 -14.14 21.75 1.62
C THR A 153 -12.68 21.32 1.84
N HIS A 154 -11.74 22.18 1.47
CA HIS A 154 -10.32 21.89 1.48
C HIS A 154 -9.56 22.59 2.63
N TYR A 155 -10.12 23.66 3.17
CA TYR A 155 -9.53 24.39 4.30
C TYR A 155 -10.60 25.18 5.06
N THR A 156 -10.24 25.63 6.26
CA THR A 156 -10.99 26.59 7.07
C THR A 156 -10.15 27.82 7.33
N ILE A 157 -10.79 28.94 7.71
CA ILE A 157 -10.14 30.20 8.06
C ILE A 157 -10.59 30.61 9.45
N ALA A 158 -9.63 30.99 10.29
CA ALA A 158 -9.87 31.66 11.58
C ALA A 158 -9.18 33.03 11.59
N TYR A 159 -9.87 34.04 12.06
CA TYR A 159 -9.31 35.39 12.19
C TYR A 159 -9.04 35.71 13.66
N LYS A 160 -7.94 36.44 13.91
CA LYS A 160 -7.57 36.93 15.23
C LYS A 160 -7.11 38.39 15.13
N ASN A 161 -7.45 39.19 16.14
CA ASN A 161 -7.12 40.62 16.23
C ASN A 161 -7.64 41.47 15.04
N ASN A 162 -8.77 41.10 14.46
CA ASN A 162 -9.25 41.64 13.17
C ASN A 162 -10.34 42.77 13.37
N ILE A 163 -10.44 43.37 14.56
CA ILE A 163 -11.33 44.49 14.85
C ILE A 163 -10.56 45.79 15.06
N ASN A 164 -9.59 45.79 15.99
CA ASN A 164 -8.87 46.99 16.40
C ASN A 164 -7.73 47.33 15.43
N ALA A 165 -7.27 48.55 15.40
CA ALA A 165 -6.13 49.00 14.67
C ALA A 165 -4.87 48.20 15.10
N GLY A 166 -4.07 47.76 14.13
CA GLY A 166 -2.90 46.91 14.33
C GLY A 166 -2.81 45.78 13.30
N THR A 167 -2.05 44.75 13.62
CA THR A 167 -1.89 43.56 12.74
C THR A 167 -2.88 42.47 13.11
N ALA A 168 -3.75 42.13 12.18
CA ALA A 168 -4.64 40.98 12.28
C ALA A 168 -4.01 39.74 11.63
N THR A 169 -4.47 38.55 12.03
CA THR A 169 -4.02 37.26 11.49
C THR A 169 -5.20 36.48 10.95
N ALA A 170 -5.06 35.98 9.72
CA ALA A 170 -5.91 34.93 9.16
C ALA A 170 -5.15 33.60 9.18
N THR A 171 -5.64 32.62 9.93
CA THR A 171 -5.05 31.29 10.02
C THR A 171 -5.80 30.33 9.10
N ILE A 172 -5.08 29.72 8.18
CA ILE A 172 -5.61 28.72 7.26
C ILE A 172 -5.28 27.33 7.80
N THR A 173 -6.32 26.50 7.97
CA THR A 173 -6.16 25.11 8.42
C THR A 173 -6.70 24.18 7.34
N GLY A 174 -5.88 23.23 6.90
CA GLY A 174 -6.25 22.22 5.91
C GLY A 174 -7.37 21.31 6.41
N LYS A 175 -8.16 20.77 5.50
CA LYS A 175 -9.29 19.89 5.76
C LYS A 175 -9.35 18.77 4.72
N GLY A 176 -9.74 17.54 5.15
CA GLY A 176 -9.87 16.38 4.30
C GLY A 176 -8.50 15.90 3.79
N ASN A 177 -8.22 16.14 2.52
CA ASN A 177 -6.95 15.72 1.89
C ASN A 177 -5.78 16.72 2.11
N TYR A 178 -6.05 17.78 2.84
CA TYR A 178 -5.12 18.90 3.07
C TYR A 178 -4.89 19.18 4.53
#